data_af4355a0094bdb304465e44b14039d18
#
_entry.id   af4355a0094bdb304465e44b14039d18
#
_cell.length_a   1.000
_cell.length_b   1.000
_cell.length_c   1.000
_cell.angle_alpha   90.00
_cell.angle_beta   90.00
_cell.angle_gamma   90.00
#
_symmetry.space_group_name_H-M   'P 1'
#
loop_
_entity.id
_entity.type
_entity.pdbx_description
1 polymer ?
#
loop_
_entity_poly.entity_id
_entity_poly.type
_entity_poly.pdbx_seq_one_letter_code
_entity_poly.pdbx_strand_id
1 'polypeptide(L)'
;MSTPAETLPQQQPDATPLRFVTAASLFDGHDAAINIMRRLIQAQGAEVVHLGHNRSVEDVVRAALQEDADAIALSSYQGGHVEYLKYMVDMLKERDAAHIRVFAGGGGTITPEEIRELEAYGVERIYHPNDGMHMGLVAMIEDVVKRAGAARLPVDKPHKVEFDNEIEIGRMLSAIEESALDEAELARLRKEWQLSGGRTPVVGITGTGGAGKSSVTDELLNRFLANFPDMHIAVVSVDPTRRRTGGALLG
;
A
#
# COMPACT_ATOMS: atom_id res chain seq x y z
N MET A 1 33.99 25.68 -0.37
CA MET A 1 33.50 25.00 -1.57
C MET A 1 32.17 24.34 -1.17
N SER A 2 31.09 24.98 -1.56
CA SER A 2 29.74 24.49 -1.23
C SER A 2 29.34 23.40 -2.24
N THR A 3 29.02 22.22 -1.74
CA THR A 3 28.48 21.12 -2.52
C THR A 3 27.12 21.54 -3.10
N PRO A 4 26.84 21.32 -4.39
CA PRO A 4 25.51 21.61 -4.94
C PRO A 4 24.50 20.70 -4.28
N ALA A 5 23.38 21.24 -3.83
CA ALA A 5 22.22 20.47 -3.40
C ALA A 5 21.70 19.70 -4.63
N GLU A 6 21.74 18.38 -4.59
CA GLU A 6 21.09 17.52 -5.58
C GLU A 6 19.59 17.86 -5.58
N THR A 7 19.14 18.41 -6.68
CA THR A 7 17.72 18.66 -6.95
C THR A 7 17.03 17.31 -7.14
N LEU A 8 16.18 16.93 -6.20
CA LEU A 8 15.27 15.80 -6.35
C LEU A 8 14.44 15.97 -7.64
N PRO A 9 14.18 14.90 -8.40
CA PRO A 9 13.37 14.98 -9.60
C PRO A 9 11.99 15.54 -9.24
N GLN A 10 11.61 16.62 -9.90
CA GLN A 10 10.29 17.22 -9.78
C GLN A 10 9.29 16.25 -10.40
N GLN A 11 8.44 15.63 -9.57
CA GLN A 11 7.28 14.89 -10.05
C GLN A 11 6.37 15.83 -10.85
N GLN A 12 5.83 15.33 -11.96
CA GLN A 12 4.79 16.03 -12.68
C GLN A 12 3.60 16.25 -11.73
N PRO A 13 3.04 17.47 -11.65
CA PRO A 13 2.07 17.83 -10.59
C PRO A 13 0.73 17.10 -10.65
N ASP A 14 0.45 16.32 -11.70
CA ASP A 14 -0.86 15.72 -11.96
C ASP A 14 -0.90 14.17 -11.92
N ALA A 15 0.21 13.50 -11.59
CA ALA A 15 0.21 12.04 -11.48
C ALA A 15 -0.05 11.61 -10.04
N THR A 16 -1.04 10.75 -9.83
CA THR A 16 -1.29 10.10 -8.54
C THR A 16 -0.06 9.30 -8.12
N PRO A 17 0.38 9.39 -6.85
CA PRO A 17 1.55 8.66 -6.39
C PRO A 17 1.36 7.15 -6.53
N LEU A 18 2.47 6.44 -6.79
CA LEU A 18 2.47 4.98 -6.71
C LEU A 18 2.14 4.53 -5.30
N ARG A 19 1.40 3.44 -5.17
CA ARG A 19 1.00 2.89 -3.88
C ARG A 19 1.70 1.56 -3.61
N PHE A 20 2.39 1.49 -2.47
CA PHE A 20 3.12 0.32 -2.03
C PHE A 20 2.53 -0.25 -0.76
N VAL A 21 2.40 -1.58 -0.70
CA VAL A 21 2.23 -2.30 0.57
C VAL A 21 3.59 -2.82 1.02
N THR A 22 3.96 -2.56 2.28
CA THR A 22 5.25 -3.01 2.83
C THR A 22 5.05 -3.84 4.08
N ALA A 23 5.83 -4.91 4.23
CA ALA A 23 5.78 -5.80 5.38
C ALA A 23 7.11 -6.55 5.60
N ALA A 24 7.32 -7.07 6.80
CA ALA A 24 8.23 -8.17 7.02
C ALA A 24 7.48 -9.50 7.01
N SER A 25 8.08 -10.52 6.42
CA SER A 25 7.48 -11.83 6.19
C SER A 25 7.10 -12.55 7.49
N LEU A 26 6.30 -13.61 7.37
CA LEU A 26 5.89 -14.44 8.50
C LEU A 26 7.12 -14.97 9.26
N PHE A 27 7.04 -14.97 10.59
CA PHE A 27 8.11 -15.32 11.53
C PHE A 27 9.35 -14.40 11.50
N ASP A 28 9.32 -13.31 10.75
CA ASP A 28 10.39 -12.32 10.74
C ASP A 28 10.06 -11.15 11.66
N GLY A 29 10.89 -10.98 12.68
CA GLY A 29 10.82 -9.86 13.63
C GLY A 29 11.80 -8.72 13.31
N HIS A 30 12.53 -8.81 12.19
CA HIS A 30 13.50 -7.78 11.78
C HIS A 30 12.80 -6.64 11.04
N ASP A 31 12.19 -5.74 11.77
CA ASP A 31 11.44 -4.61 11.21
C ASP A 31 12.29 -3.38 10.87
N ALA A 32 13.53 -3.28 11.37
CA ALA A 32 14.37 -2.11 11.17
C ALA A 32 14.65 -1.84 9.68
N ALA A 33 14.98 -2.87 8.91
CA ALA A 33 15.28 -2.74 7.48
C ALA A 33 14.06 -2.23 6.70
N ILE A 34 12.91 -2.89 6.86
CA ILE A 34 11.69 -2.49 6.13
C ILE A 34 11.21 -1.10 6.56
N ASN A 35 11.42 -0.70 7.81
CA ASN A 35 11.11 0.64 8.29
C ASN A 35 11.96 1.73 7.63
N ILE A 36 13.23 1.45 7.32
CA ILE A 36 14.09 2.36 6.56
C ILE A 36 13.63 2.40 5.10
N MET A 37 13.41 1.23 4.48
CA MET A 37 13.00 1.13 3.08
C MET A 37 11.69 1.86 2.80
N ARG A 38 10.65 1.65 3.63
CA ARG A 38 9.37 2.34 3.46
C ARG A 38 9.51 3.86 3.52
N ARG A 39 10.38 4.39 4.39
CA ARG A 39 10.63 5.85 4.47
C ARG A 39 11.33 6.36 3.22
N LEU A 40 12.24 5.60 2.65
CA LEU A 40 12.90 5.96 1.40
C LEU A 40 11.93 5.89 0.21
N ILE A 41 11.03 4.89 0.16
CA ILE A 41 9.96 4.81 -0.84
C ILE A 41 9.04 6.04 -0.72
N GLN A 42 8.64 6.41 0.51
CA GLN A 42 7.85 7.63 0.76
C GLN A 42 8.60 8.91 0.35
N ALA A 43 9.92 8.97 0.56
CA ALA A 43 10.74 10.12 0.14
C ALA A 43 10.81 10.27 -1.39
N GLN A 44 10.61 9.19 -2.15
CA GLN A 44 10.45 9.22 -3.61
C GLN A 44 9.04 9.65 -4.06
N GLY A 45 8.16 9.99 -3.12
CA GLY A 45 6.82 10.49 -3.38
C GLY A 45 5.75 9.41 -3.52
N ALA A 46 6.07 8.15 -3.26
CA ALA A 46 5.08 7.08 -3.26
C ALA A 46 4.29 7.03 -1.94
N GLU A 47 3.06 6.55 -1.99
CA GLU A 47 2.26 6.17 -0.83
C GLU A 47 2.68 4.81 -0.32
N VAL A 48 2.70 4.63 1.00
CA VAL A 48 3.10 3.36 1.61
C VAL A 48 2.13 2.97 2.72
N VAL A 49 1.49 1.84 2.52
CA VAL A 49 0.71 1.14 3.55
C VAL A 49 1.63 0.12 4.20
N HIS A 50 1.96 0.33 5.47
CA HIS A 50 2.91 -0.52 6.19
C HIS A 50 2.20 -1.43 7.18
N LEU A 51 2.30 -2.74 6.95
CA LEU A 51 1.63 -3.75 7.77
C LEU A 51 2.42 -4.19 9.00
N GLY A 52 3.68 -3.76 9.12
CA GLY A 52 4.57 -4.19 10.20
C GLY A 52 5.26 -5.51 9.91
N HIS A 53 5.58 -6.25 10.98
CA HIS A 53 6.30 -7.51 10.91
C HIS A 53 5.38 -8.72 11.11
N ASN A 54 5.93 -9.92 10.86
CA ASN A 54 5.23 -11.21 11.05
C ASN A 54 3.91 -11.30 10.28
N ARG A 55 3.94 -11.00 8.98
CA ARG A 55 2.74 -10.99 8.13
C ARG A 55 2.65 -12.24 7.26
N SER A 56 1.45 -12.82 7.23
CA SER A 56 1.15 -13.91 6.31
C SER A 56 1.08 -13.40 4.86
N VAL A 57 1.20 -14.30 3.89
CA VAL A 57 0.99 -13.97 2.47
C VAL A 57 -0.41 -13.41 2.26
N GLU A 58 -1.41 -14.02 2.89
CA GLU A 58 -2.80 -13.59 2.76
C GLU A 58 -3.02 -12.17 3.27
N ASP A 59 -2.46 -11.80 4.44
CA ASP A 59 -2.55 -10.43 4.98
C ASP A 59 -1.97 -9.41 3.99
N VAL A 60 -0.81 -9.72 3.41
CA VAL A 60 -0.11 -8.80 2.50
C VAL A 60 -0.86 -8.67 1.18
N VAL A 61 -1.27 -9.79 0.58
CA VAL A 61 -2.00 -9.79 -0.70
C VAL A 61 -3.37 -9.14 -0.52
N ARG A 62 -4.10 -9.45 0.55
CA ARG A 62 -5.39 -8.82 0.84
C ARG A 62 -5.25 -7.31 0.96
N ALA A 63 -4.27 -6.83 1.73
CA ALA A 63 -4.02 -5.40 1.85
C ALA A 63 -3.67 -4.77 0.49
N ALA A 64 -2.83 -5.42 -0.33
CA ALA A 64 -2.48 -4.92 -1.65
C ALA A 64 -3.69 -4.79 -2.59
N LEU A 65 -4.63 -5.73 -2.50
CA LEU A 65 -5.88 -5.70 -3.28
C LEU A 65 -6.85 -4.63 -2.77
N GLN A 66 -7.02 -4.49 -1.45
CA GLN A 66 -7.89 -3.48 -0.84
C GLN A 66 -7.42 -2.05 -1.13
N GLU A 67 -6.11 -1.86 -1.15
CA GLU A 67 -5.47 -0.57 -1.42
C GLU A 67 -5.29 -0.30 -2.92
N ASP A 68 -5.63 -1.24 -3.80
CA ASP A 68 -5.35 -1.17 -5.24
C ASP A 68 -3.89 -0.77 -5.49
N ALA A 69 -2.98 -1.52 -4.88
CA ALA A 69 -1.57 -1.19 -4.84
C ALA A 69 -0.85 -1.49 -6.16
N ASP A 70 0.14 -0.68 -6.52
CA ASP A 70 1.02 -0.91 -7.67
C ASP A 70 2.08 -1.98 -7.35
N ALA A 71 2.51 -2.06 -6.08
CA ALA A 71 3.57 -2.97 -5.69
C ALA A 71 3.54 -3.38 -4.22
N ILE A 72 4.16 -4.51 -3.95
CA ILE A 72 4.46 -5.05 -2.62
C ILE A 72 5.98 -5.03 -2.44
N ALA A 73 6.48 -4.49 -1.33
CA ALA A 73 7.89 -4.53 -0.97
C ALA A 73 8.07 -5.22 0.40
N LEU A 74 8.82 -6.32 0.38
CA LEU A 74 8.97 -7.23 1.51
C LEU A 74 10.40 -7.27 2.03
N SER A 75 10.50 -7.43 3.34
CA SER A 75 11.72 -7.86 4.01
C SER A 75 11.56 -9.31 4.50
N SER A 76 12.55 -10.17 4.25
CA SER A 76 12.55 -11.54 4.73
C SER A 76 13.95 -11.99 5.12
N TYR A 77 14.20 -12.12 6.42
CA TYR A 77 15.44 -12.64 6.99
C TYR A 77 15.28 -14.07 7.54
N GLN A 78 14.15 -14.71 7.24
CA GLN A 78 13.82 -16.06 7.69
C GLN A 78 14.01 -17.08 6.57
N GLY A 79 14.25 -18.35 6.95
CA GLY A 79 14.07 -19.48 6.03
C GLY A 79 12.60 -19.59 5.58
N GLY A 80 12.37 -20.26 4.42
CA GLY A 80 11.02 -20.38 3.85
C GLY A 80 10.60 -19.20 2.97
N HIS A 81 11.53 -18.28 2.65
CA HIS A 81 11.28 -17.16 1.74
C HIS A 81 10.93 -17.60 0.32
N VAL A 82 11.45 -18.75 -0.13
CA VAL A 82 11.14 -19.28 -1.46
C VAL A 82 9.66 -19.64 -1.56
N GLU A 83 9.16 -20.44 -0.63
CA GLU A 83 7.75 -20.84 -0.58
C GLU A 83 6.84 -19.64 -0.34
N TYR A 84 7.23 -18.74 0.54
CA TYR A 84 6.48 -17.54 0.85
C TYR A 84 6.29 -16.64 -0.37
N LEU A 85 7.36 -16.37 -1.13
CA LEU A 85 7.30 -15.50 -2.30
C LEU A 85 6.60 -16.18 -3.48
N LYS A 86 6.81 -17.48 -3.71
CA LYS A 86 6.07 -18.22 -4.73
C LYS A 86 4.58 -18.25 -4.45
N TYR A 87 4.19 -18.54 -3.21
CA TYR A 87 2.79 -18.54 -2.81
C TYR A 87 2.15 -17.15 -2.97
N MET A 88 2.89 -16.08 -2.71
CA MET A 88 2.41 -14.72 -2.94
C MET A 88 2.15 -14.44 -4.42
N VAL A 89 3.08 -14.81 -5.30
CA VAL A 89 2.93 -14.65 -6.75
C VAL A 89 1.74 -15.47 -7.26
N ASP A 90 1.56 -16.69 -6.78
CA ASP A 90 0.43 -17.54 -7.17
C ASP A 90 -0.90 -16.96 -6.70
N MET A 91 -0.97 -16.50 -5.45
CA MET A 91 -2.18 -15.88 -4.89
C MET A 91 -2.56 -14.59 -5.64
N LEU A 92 -1.59 -13.77 -6.06
CA LEU A 92 -1.85 -12.61 -6.90
C LEU A 92 -2.40 -13.01 -8.27
N LYS A 93 -1.86 -14.06 -8.90
CA LYS A 93 -2.37 -14.59 -10.17
C LYS A 93 -3.79 -15.15 -10.03
N GLU A 94 -4.06 -15.91 -8.99
CA GLU A 94 -5.39 -16.49 -8.71
C GLU A 94 -6.47 -15.42 -8.48
N ARG A 95 -6.06 -14.22 -8.04
CA ARG A 95 -6.97 -13.10 -7.78
C ARG A 95 -6.97 -12.04 -8.88
N ASP A 96 -6.50 -12.36 -10.09
CA ASP A 96 -6.40 -11.46 -11.25
C ASP A 96 -5.63 -10.17 -10.94
N ALA A 97 -4.61 -10.27 -10.08
CA ALA A 97 -3.78 -9.16 -9.60
C ALA A 97 -2.30 -9.33 -9.94
N ALA A 98 -1.96 -10.07 -10.99
CA ALA A 98 -0.58 -10.29 -11.43
C ALA A 98 0.16 -9.01 -11.89
N HIS A 99 -0.56 -7.91 -12.03
CA HIS A 99 0.00 -6.58 -12.30
C HIS A 99 0.71 -5.98 -11.07
N ILE A 100 0.33 -6.38 -9.85
CA ILE A 100 0.98 -5.92 -8.62
C ILE A 100 2.39 -6.50 -8.56
N ARG A 101 3.40 -5.65 -8.57
CA ARG A 101 4.81 -6.08 -8.60
C ARG A 101 5.32 -6.44 -7.21
N VAL A 102 6.01 -7.58 -7.11
CA VAL A 102 6.56 -8.06 -5.84
C VAL A 102 8.06 -7.80 -5.82
N PHE A 103 8.50 -7.00 -4.86
CA PHE A 103 9.91 -6.74 -4.55
C PHE A 103 10.25 -7.35 -3.20
N ALA A 104 11.46 -7.87 -3.06
CA ALA A 104 11.91 -8.42 -1.79
C ALA A 104 13.38 -8.09 -1.50
N GLY A 105 13.74 -8.16 -0.23
CA GLY A 105 15.10 -8.14 0.27
C GLY A 105 15.17 -8.97 1.56
N GLY A 106 16.31 -9.54 1.88
CA GLY A 106 16.40 -10.44 3.05
C GLY A 106 17.82 -10.63 3.57
N GLY A 107 18.65 -9.63 3.39
CA GLY A 107 20.05 -9.74 3.79
C GLY A 107 20.74 -10.87 3.02
N GLY A 108 21.69 -11.54 3.67
CA GLY A 108 22.41 -12.67 3.08
C GLY A 108 21.70 -14.03 3.18
N THR A 109 20.43 -14.07 3.58
CA THR A 109 19.68 -15.33 3.74
C THR A 109 19.17 -15.87 2.41
N ILE A 110 18.98 -15.02 1.39
CA ILE A 110 18.52 -15.41 0.06
C ILE A 110 19.75 -15.57 -0.84
N THR A 111 19.97 -16.77 -1.32
CA THR A 111 21.13 -17.06 -2.17
C THR A 111 20.95 -16.54 -3.61
N PRO A 112 22.04 -16.31 -4.36
CA PRO A 112 21.93 -15.87 -5.77
C PRO A 112 21.18 -16.86 -6.66
N GLU A 113 21.21 -18.16 -6.34
CA GLU A 113 20.44 -19.20 -7.03
C GLU A 113 18.95 -19.02 -6.80
N GLU A 114 18.54 -18.84 -5.55
CA GLU A 114 17.15 -18.60 -5.16
C GLU A 114 16.61 -17.27 -5.72
N ILE A 115 17.45 -16.24 -5.80
CA ILE A 115 17.08 -14.97 -6.46
C ILE A 115 16.71 -15.22 -7.91
N ARG A 116 17.55 -15.92 -8.66
CA ARG A 116 17.27 -16.24 -10.07
C ARG A 116 16.01 -17.07 -10.24
N GLU A 117 15.81 -18.05 -9.36
CA GLU A 117 14.62 -18.91 -9.36
C GLU A 117 13.34 -18.09 -9.11
N LEU A 118 13.35 -17.24 -8.10
CA LEU A 118 12.19 -16.43 -7.71
C LEU A 118 11.86 -15.35 -8.72
N GLU A 119 12.86 -14.68 -9.29
CA GLU A 119 12.65 -13.70 -10.36
C GLU A 119 12.10 -14.38 -11.63
N ALA A 120 12.59 -15.57 -11.97
CA ALA A 120 12.01 -16.36 -13.07
C ALA A 120 10.58 -16.86 -12.79
N TYR A 121 10.21 -17.03 -11.52
CA TYR A 121 8.88 -17.45 -11.11
C TYR A 121 7.83 -16.31 -11.20
N GLY A 122 8.28 -15.06 -11.06
CA GLY A 122 7.41 -13.89 -11.17
C GLY A 122 7.60 -12.82 -10.10
N VAL A 123 8.60 -12.97 -9.24
CA VAL A 123 9.03 -11.87 -8.37
C VAL A 123 9.74 -10.84 -9.24
N GLU A 124 9.38 -9.56 -9.16
CA GLU A 124 9.94 -8.51 -10.01
C GLU A 124 11.43 -8.31 -9.79
N ARG A 125 11.84 -8.23 -8.53
CA ARG A 125 13.25 -8.07 -8.15
C ARG A 125 13.48 -8.44 -6.70
N ILE A 126 14.62 -9.13 -6.46
CA ILE A 126 15.13 -9.37 -5.10
C ILE A 126 16.48 -8.65 -4.96
N TYR A 127 16.56 -7.78 -3.97
CA TYR A 127 17.79 -7.03 -3.68
C TYR A 127 18.65 -7.76 -2.66
N HIS A 128 19.82 -8.20 -3.11
CA HIS A 128 20.82 -8.75 -2.24
C HIS A 128 21.61 -7.62 -1.54
N PRO A 129 22.20 -7.81 -0.35
CA PRO A 129 23.02 -6.81 0.32
C PRO A 129 24.13 -6.21 -0.55
N ASN A 130 24.68 -7.00 -1.47
CA ASN A 130 25.69 -6.54 -2.41
C ASN A 130 25.15 -5.45 -3.36
N ASP A 131 23.86 -5.50 -3.73
CA ASP A 131 23.25 -4.46 -4.56
C ASP A 131 23.28 -3.13 -3.81
N GLY A 132 22.93 -3.14 -2.52
CA GLY A 132 22.98 -1.96 -1.68
C GLY A 132 24.40 -1.41 -1.48
N MET A 133 25.42 -2.29 -1.43
CA MET A 133 26.81 -1.87 -1.34
C MET A 133 27.33 -1.26 -2.66
N HIS A 134 26.89 -1.77 -3.80
CA HIS A 134 27.37 -1.31 -5.11
C HIS A 134 26.64 -0.05 -5.58
N MET A 135 25.33 0.01 -5.47
CA MET A 135 24.53 1.12 -5.99
C MET A 135 24.11 2.13 -4.93
N GLY A 136 24.22 1.77 -3.66
CA GLY A 136 23.70 2.57 -2.55
C GLY A 136 22.21 2.40 -2.34
N LEU A 137 21.76 2.69 -1.13
CA LEU A 137 20.39 2.43 -0.69
C LEU A 137 19.37 3.29 -1.43
N VAL A 138 19.71 4.55 -1.70
CA VAL A 138 18.82 5.47 -2.40
C VAL A 138 18.59 5.02 -3.84
N ALA A 139 19.65 4.72 -4.58
CA ALA A 139 19.54 4.24 -5.97
C ALA A 139 18.80 2.89 -6.08
N MET A 140 18.94 2.03 -5.07
CA MET A 140 18.18 0.79 -5.00
C MET A 140 16.66 1.07 -4.88
N ILE A 141 16.26 2.02 -4.05
CA ILE A 141 14.85 2.41 -3.92
C ILE A 141 14.34 3.14 -5.17
N GLU A 142 15.16 3.96 -5.80
CA GLU A 142 14.83 4.57 -7.10
C GLU A 142 14.54 3.50 -8.17
N ASP A 143 15.32 2.42 -8.21
CA ASP A 143 15.07 1.28 -9.11
C ASP A 143 13.74 0.59 -8.78
N VAL A 144 13.42 0.37 -7.50
CA VAL A 144 12.11 -0.18 -7.06
C VAL A 144 10.96 0.68 -7.57
N VAL A 145 11.00 1.98 -7.31
CA VAL A 145 9.93 2.92 -7.68
C VAL A 145 9.81 3.03 -9.21
N LYS A 146 10.93 3.09 -9.91
CA LYS A 146 10.97 3.12 -11.38
C LYS A 146 10.35 1.86 -12.00
N ARG A 147 10.68 0.67 -11.50
CA ARG A 147 10.12 -0.61 -12.00
C ARG A 147 8.63 -0.71 -11.72
N ALA A 148 8.17 -0.34 -10.52
CA ALA A 148 6.76 -0.30 -10.18
C ALA A 148 6.00 0.65 -11.12
N GLY A 149 6.52 1.86 -11.33
CA GLY A 149 5.92 2.85 -12.23
C GLY A 149 5.86 2.41 -13.69
N ALA A 150 6.89 1.72 -14.19
CA ALA A 150 6.91 1.19 -15.55
C ALA A 150 5.90 0.07 -15.79
N ALA A 151 5.49 -0.61 -14.72
CA ALA A 151 4.51 -1.70 -14.75
C ALA A 151 3.10 -1.26 -14.41
N ARG A 152 2.89 -0.01 -14.01
CA ARG A 152 1.59 0.53 -13.64
C ARG A 152 0.60 0.43 -14.79
N LEU A 153 -0.54 -0.18 -14.53
CA LEU A 153 -1.65 -0.24 -15.47
C LEU A 153 -2.54 1.01 -15.34
N PRO A 154 -3.25 1.40 -16.42
CA PRO A 154 -4.34 2.36 -16.30
C PRO A 154 -5.36 1.87 -15.27
N VAL A 155 -5.95 2.80 -14.52
CA VAL A 155 -6.95 2.47 -13.52
C VAL A 155 -8.15 1.81 -14.18
N ASP A 156 -8.50 0.63 -13.69
CA ASP A 156 -9.71 -0.07 -14.10
C ASP A 156 -10.93 0.57 -13.41
N LYS A 157 -11.98 0.81 -14.20
CA LYS A 157 -13.24 1.37 -13.69
C LYS A 157 -14.22 0.25 -13.45
N PRO A 158 -14.52 -0.12 -12.19
CA PRO A 158 -15.54 -1.12 -11.95
C PRO A 158 -16.90 -0.60 -12.40
N HIS A 159 -17.63 -1.40 -13.17
CA HIS A 159 -18.96 -1.03 -13.67
C HIS A 159 -20.01 -0.98 -12.55
N LYS A 160 -19.81 -1.79 -11.52
CA LYS A 160 -20.66 -1.89 -10.34
C LYS A 160 -19.76 -2.14 -9.13
N VAL A 161 -20.08 -1.53 -8.01
CA VAL A 161 -19.39 -1.76 -6.75
C VAL A 161 -20.34 -2.50 -5.83
N GLU A 162 -20.02 -3.76 -5.53
CA GLU A 162 -20.72 -4.52 -4.52
C GLU A 162 -20.22 -4.10 -3.13
N PHE A 163 -21.15 -3.98 -2.22
CA PHE A 163 -20.91 -3.45 -0.87
C PHE A 163 -19.92 -4.30 -0.03
N ASP A 164 -19.85 -5.59 -0.29
CA ASP A 164 -18.96 -6.55 0.36
C ASP A 164 -17.70 -6.88 -0.46
N ASN A 165 -17.53 -6.27 -1.62
CA ASN A 165 -16.37 -6.46 -2.47
C ASN A 165 -15.32 -5.37 -2.23
N GLU A 166 -14.39 -5.64 -1.30
CA GLU A 166 -13.31 -4.73 -0.89
C GLU A 166 -12.42 -4.31 -2.07
N ILE A 167 -12.22 -5.18 -3.05
CA ILE A 167 -11.37 -4.93 -4.23
C ILE A 167 -12.05 -3.92 -5.16
N GLU A 168 -13.34 -4.11 -5.46
CA GLU A 168 -14.09 -3.17 -6.30
C GLU A 168 -14.21 -1.80 -5.65
N ILE A 169 -14.37 -1.75 -4.32
CA ILE A 169 -14.36 -0.51 -3.55
C ILE A 169 -13.00 0.19 -3.69
N GLY A 170 -11.88 -0.53 -3.51
CA GLY A 170 -10.54 0.01 -3.66
C GLY A 170 -10.29 0.58 -5.06
N ARG A 171 -10.61 -0.19 -6.10
CA ARG A 171 -10.50 0.24 -7.50
C ARG A 171 -11.37 1.46 -7.83
N MET A 172 -12.60 1.51 -7.30
CA MET A 172 -13.46 2.67 -7.48
C MET A 172 -12.90 3.93 -6.80
N LEU A 173 -12.33 3.78 -5.60
CA LEU A 173 -11.66 4.89 -4.91
C LEU A 173 -10.45 5.40 -5.70
N SER A 174 -9.63 4.50 -6.25
CA SER A 174 -8.51 4.85 -7.14
C SER A 174 -9.01 5.56 -8.40
N ALA A 175 -10.10 5.08 -9.02
CA ALA A 175 -10.69 5.70 -10.22
C ALA A 175 -11.19 7.13 -9.95
N ILE A 176 -11.74 7.38 -8.76
CA ILE A 176 -12.17 8.72 -8.34
C ILE A 176 -10.95 9.62 -8.09
N GLU A 177 -9.94 9.11 -7.39
CA GLU A 177 -8.72 9.85 -7.06
C GLU A 177 -7.94 10.25 -8.31
N GLU A 178 -7.84 9.35 -9.28
CA GLU A 178 -7.15 9.59 -10.56
C GLU A 178 -7.99 10.36 -11.58
N SER A 179 -9.19 10.82 -11.20
CA SER A 179 -10.11 11.52 -12.11
C SER A 179 -10.41 10.71 -13.39
N ALA A 180 -10.40 9.37 -13.27
CA ALA A 180 -10.68 8.47 -14.38
C ALA A 180 -12.16 8.47 -14.78
N LEU A 181 -13.05 8.92 -13.91
CA LEU A 181 -14.48 9.10 -14.16
C LEU A 181 -14.72 10.52 -14.70
N ASP A 182 -15.53 10.65 -15.74
CA ASP A 182 -15.99 11.96 -16.16
C ASP A 182 -17.00 12.57 -15.16
N GLU A 183 -17.23 13.88 -15.28
CA GLU A 183 -18.07 14.62 -14.32
C GLU A 183 -19.53 14.14 -14.33
N ALA A 184 -20.04 13.76 -15.49
CA ALA A 184 -21.41 13.26 -15.64
C ALA A 184 -21.57 11.86 -15.00
N GLU A 185 -20.61 10.98 -15.20
CA GLU A 185 -20.56 9.64 -14.60
C GLU A 185 -20.45 9.74 -13.08
N LEU A 186 -19.56 10.58 -12.58
CA LEU A 186 -19.39 10.81 -11.14
C LEU A 186 -20.67 11.40 -10.51
N ALA A 187 -21.34 12.34 -11.18
CA ALA A 187 -22.59 12.90 -10.71
C ALA A 187 -23.73 11.87 -10.67
N ARG A 188 -23.79 10.96 -11.65
CA ARG A 188 -24.73 9.83 -11.68
C ARG A 188 -24.49 8.90 -10.50
N LEU A 189 -23.24 8.47 -10.29
CA LEU A 189 -22.87 7.58 -9.19
C LEU A 189 -23.15 8.20 -7.81
N ARG A 190 -22.82 9.48 -7.63
CA ARG A 190 -23.14 10.21 -6.39
C ARG A 190 -24.64 10.18 -6.09
N LYS A 191 -25.48 10.40 -7.09
CA LYS A 191 -26.94 10.36 -6.93
C LYS A 191 -27.43 8.95 -6.57
N GLU A 192 -26.88 7.92 -7.22
CA GLU A 192 -27.21 6.53 -6.95
C GLU A 192 -26.82 6.15 -5.51
N TRP A 193 -25.60 6.47 -5.09
CA TRP A 193 -25.14 6.20 -3.73
C TRP A 193 -25.89 6.98 -2.66
N GLN A 194 -26.29 8.22 -2.93
CA GLN A 194 -27.14 9.00 -2.03
C GLN A 194 -28.51 8.38 -1.83
N LEU A 195 -29.10 7.82 -2.88
CA LEU A 195 -30.37 7.13 -2.80
C LEU A 195 -30.28 5.85 -1.96
N SER A 196 -29.20 5.09 -2.15
CA SER A 196 -28.93 3.84 -1.41
C SER A 196 -28.53 4.11 0.05
N GLY A 197 -27.68 5.12 0.28
CA GLY A 197 -27.08 5.45 1.60
C GLY A 197 -27.83 6.50 2.41
N GLY A 198 -28.90 7.08 1.89
CA GLY A 198 -29.55 8.28 2.49
C GLY A 198 -30.11 8.12 3.92
N ARG A 199 -30.12 6.90 4.47
CA ARG A 199 -30.50 6.59 5.85
C ARG A 199 -29.32 6.17 6.73
N THR A 200 -28.11 6.11 6.18
CA THR A 200 -26.92 5.69 6.93
C THR A 200 -26.50 6.83 7.86
N PRO A 201 -26.50 6.62 9.19
CA PRO A 201 -26.08 7.65 10.12
C PRO A 201 -24.58 7.91 9.98
N VAL A 202 -24.19 9.18 9.97
CA VAL A 202 -22.78 9.60 9.94
C VAL A 202 -22.45 10.27 11.27
N VAL A 203 -21.44 9.74 11.97
CA VAL A 203 -20.98 10.27 13.26
C VAL A 203 -19.59 10.86 13.08
N GLY A 204 -19.44 12.16 13.32
CA GLY A 204 -18.14 12.84 13.28
C GLY A 204 -17.52 12.89 14.69
N ILE A 205 -16.27 12.40 14.81
CA ILE A 205 -15.49 12.49 16.05
C ILE A 205 -14.38 13.50 15.84
N THR A 206 -14.36 14.57 16.63
CA THR A 206 -13.35 15.63 16.58
C THR A 206 -12.82 15.94 17.97
N GLY A 207 -11.67 16.59 18.04
CA GLY A 207 -11.04 17.00 19.31
C GLY A 207 -9.53 17.19 19.14
N THR A 208 -8.90 17.75 20.17
CA THR A 208 -7.45 18.01 20.22
C THR A 208 -6.60 16.75 20.22
N GLY A 209 -5.30 16.89 19.97
CA GLY A 209 -4.33 15.81 20.15
C GLY A 209 -4.40 15.24 21.58
N GLY A 210 -4.30 13.93 21.75
CA GLY A 210 -4.36 13.28 23.06
C GLY A 210 -5.74 13.17 23.73
N ALA A 211 -6.81 13.70 23.11
CA ALA A 211 -8.16 13.65 23.68
C ALA A 211 -8.82 12.25 23.67
N GLY A 212 -8.12 11.22 23.24
CA GLY A 212 -8.62 9.86 23.23
C GLY A 212 -9.56 9.50 22.07
N LYS A 213 -9.60 10.29 21.01
CA LYS A 213 -10.49 10.04 19.84
C LYS A 213 -10.37 8.63 19.30
N SER A 214 -9.14 8.19 19.03
CA SER A 214 -8.89 6.85 18.47
C SER A 214 -9.34 5.75 19.43
N SER A 215 -9.10 5.92 20.74
CA SER A 215 -9.53 4.95 21.76
C SER A 215 -11.06 4.85 21.88
N VAL A 216 -11.76 6.00 21.78
CA VAL A 216 -13.21 6.02 21.76
C VAL A 216 -13.75 5.38 20.49
N THR A 217 -13.14 5.66 19.33
CA THR A 217 -13.53 5.04 18.06
C THR A 217 -13.38 3.53 18.13
N ASP A 218 -12.23 3.03 18.59
CA ASP A 218 -11.94 1.60 18.73
C ASP A 218 -12.95 0.91 19.66
N GLU A 219 -13.23 1.49 20.83
CA GLU A 219 -14.20 0.95 21.77
C GLU A 219 -15.64 0.95 21.20
N LEU A 220 -16.03 1.99 20.47
CA LEU A 220 -17.34 2.02 19.81
C LEU A 220 -17.46 0.93 18.74
N LEU A 221 -16.44 0.76 17.90
CA LEU A 221 -16.39 -0.30 16.88
C LEU A 221 -16.53 -1.67 17.51
N ASN A 222 -15.74 -1.95 18.56
CA ASN A 222 -15.79 -3.22 19.28
C ASN A 222 -17.19 -3.50 19.85
N ARG A 223 -17.83 -2.50 20.44
CA ARG A 223 -19.21 -2.65 20.99
C ARG A 223 -20.24 -2.85 19.89
N PHE A 224 -20.17 -2.09 18.81
CA PHE A 224 -21.11 -2.26 17.69
C PHE A 224 -20.99 -3.66 17.08
N LEU A 225 -19.78 -4.10 16.76
CA LEU A 225 -19.55 -5.41 16.14
C LEU A 225 -19.89 -6.58 17.09
N ALA A 226 -19.67 -6.42 18.40
CA ALA A 226 -20.06 -7.43 19.38
C ALA A 226 -21.59 -7.57 19.54
N ASN A 227 -22.35 -6.48 19.39
CA ASN A 227 -23.80 -6.50 19.57
C ASN A 227 -24.57 -6.63 18.23
N PHE A 228 -23.94 -6.27 17.11
CA PHE A 228 -24.53 -6.28 15.77
C PHE A 228 -23.52 -6.90 14.80
N PRO A 229 -23.33 -8.22 14.81
CA PRO A 229 -22.28 -8.89 14.03
C PRO A 229 -22.42 -8.71 12.50
N ASP A 230 -23.63 -8.47 12.03
CA ASP A 230 -23.91 -8.25 10.59
C ASP A 230 -23.85 -6.77 10.20
N MET A 231 -23.47 -5.88 11.14
CA MET A 231 -23.36 -4.46 10.85
C MET A 231 -22.06 -4.15 10.11
N HIS A 232 -22.19 -3.42 9.00
CA HIS A 232 -21.03 -2.87 8.30
C HIS A 232 -20.82 -1.41 8.73
N ILE A 233 -19.59 -1.11 9.13
CA ILE A 233 -19.21 0.21 9.61
C ILE A 233 -18.01 0.70 8.78
N ALA A 234 -18.18 1.83 8.11
CA ALA A 234 -17.08 2.49 7.44
C ALA A 234 -16.45 3.55 8.35
N VAL A 235 -15.13 3.55 8.45
CA VAL A 235 -14.38 4.57 9.18
C VAL A 235 -13.58 5.39 8.17
N VAL A 236 -13.86 6.68 8.09
CA VAL A 236 -13.09 7.62 7.26
C VAL A 236 -12.22 8.46 8.18
N SER A 237 -10.91 8.25 8.10
CA SER A 237 -9.92 8.97 8.90
C SER A 237 -9.23 10.03 8.06
N VAL A 238 -9.14 11.26 8.61
CA VAL A 238 -8.34 12.32 7.99
C VAL A 238 -6.96 12.32 8.63
N ASP A 239 -5.94 12.02 7.84
CA ASP A 239 -4.54 12.10 8.28
C ASP A 239 -4.12 13.58 8.29
N PRO A 240 -3.75 14.16 9.45
CA PRO A 240 -3.28 15.53 9.54
C PRO A 240 -1.86 15.73 8.99
N THR A 241 -1.17 14.67 8.59
CA THR A 241 0.21 14.74 8.08
C THR A 241 0.23 15.38 6.70
N ARG A 242 1.14 16.34 6.50
CA ARG A 242 1.32 16.94 5.17
C ARG A 242 2.16 16.03 4.28
N ARG A 243 1.61 15.60 3.14
CA ARG A 243 2.30 14.72 2.18
C ARG A 243 3.62 15.32 1.66
N ARG A 244 3.68 16.64 1.42
CA ARG A 244 4.84 17.32 0.81
C ARG A 244 5.95 17.76 1.77
N THR A 245 5.65 18.00 3.02
CA THR A 245 6.62 18.60 3.97
C THR A 245 6.92 17.72 5.17
N GLY A 246 6.23 16.61 5.32
CA GLY A 246 6.34 15.74 6.50
C GLY A 246 6.01 16.52 7.75
N GLY A 247 4.99 16.59 8.32
CA GLY A 247 4.61 17.33 9.52
C GLY A 247 3.09 17.41 9.64
N ALA A 248 2.60 17.64 10.84
CA ALA A 248 1.18 17.76 11.06
C ALA A 248 0.60 19.03 10.44
N LEU A 249 -0.65 18.98 9.99
CA LEU A 249 -1.40 20.12 9.45
C LEU A 249 -1.60 21.19 10.55
N LEU A 250 -1.67 20.73 11.79
CA LEU A 250 -1.77 21.52 13.01
C LEU A 250 -0.61 21.05 13.90
N GLY A 251 0.54 21.69 13.71
CA GLY A 251 1.77 21.43 14.44
C GLY A 251 1.73 21.84 15.90
#